data_402fff3e2fab1789f8e0dc37ba0a0d1e
#
_entry.id   402fff3e2fab1789f8e0dc37ba0a0d1e
#
_cell.length_a   1.000
_cell.length_b   1.000
_cell.length_c   1.000
_cell.angle_alpha   90.00
_cell.angle_beta   90.00
_cell.angle_gamma   90.00
#
_symmetry.space_group_name_H-M   'P 1'
#
loop_
_entity.id
_entity.type
_entity.pdbx_description
1 polymer ?
#
loop_
_entity_poly.entity_id
_entity_poly.type
_entity_poly.pdbx_seq_one_letter_code
_entity_poly.pdbx_strand_id
1 'polypeptide(L)'
;MIKKAFDDAFAKYDVILGPVAPTTALKMGESLSDPIKMYLGDIYTVSVNLAGLPGISLPCGQDKDGMPVGMQLLGQTFDEKSIIRAAYAFECTKTYKRPDALGTVEAERGLV
;
A
#
# COMPACT_ATOMS: atom_id res chain seq x y z
N MET A 1 -4.62 4.25 -23.02
CA MET A 1 -3.21 3.83 -22.97
C MET A 1 -2.86 3.12 -21.67
N ILE A 2 -3.04 3.75 -20.50
CA ILE A 2 -2.72 3.15 -19.19
C ILE A 2 -3.48 1.84 -18.97
N LYS A 3 -4.81 1.85 -19.22
CA LYS A 3 -5.64 0.66 -19.05
C LYS A 3 -5.18 -0.51 -19.92
N LYS A 4 -4.78 -0.23 -21.17
CA LYS A 4 -4.31 -1.28 -22.08
C LYS A 4 -3.06 -1.99 -21.56
N ALA A 5 -2.12 -1.24 -21.00
CA ALA A 5 -0.91 -1.82 -20.42
C ALA A 5 -1.24 -2.80 -19.27
N PHE A 6 -2.19 -2.44 -18.43
CA PHE A 6 -2.67 -3.32 -17.36
C PHE A 6 -3.43 -4.54 -17.91
N ASP A 7 -4.29 -4.34 -18.91
CA ASP A 7 -5.02 -5.44 -19.53
C ASP A 7 -4.05 -6.46 -20.17
N ASP A 8 -3.00 -5.98 -20.82
CA ASP A 8 -1.96 -6.84 -21.38
C ASP A 8 -1.21 -7.64 -20.31
N ALA A 9 -0.94 -7.02 -19.16
CA ALA A 9 -0.32 -7.69 -18.02
C ALA A 9 -1.27 -8.76 -17.42
N PHE A 10 -2.55 -8.45 -17.28
CA PHE A 10 -3.53 -9.40 -16.74
C PHE A 10 -3.87 -10.55 -17.69
N ALA A 11 -3.48 -10.48 -18.96
CA ALA A 11 -3.55 -11.62 -19.85
C ALA A 11 -2.55 -12.72 -19.45
N LYS A 12 -1.51 -12.37 -18.69
CA LYS A 12 -0.44 -13.29 -18.25
C LYS A 12 -0.45 -13.56 -16.76
N TYR A 13 -0.90 -12.61 -15.96
CA TYR A 13 -0.83 -12.66 -14.50
C TYR A 13 -2.20 -12.42 -13.89
N ASP A 14 -2.45 -13.03 -12.74
CA ASP A 14 -3.73 -12.92 -12.04
C ASP A 14 -3.80 -11.68 -11.16
N VAL A 15 -2.68 -11.28 -10.59
CA VAL A 15 -2.56 -10.15 -9.65
C VAL A 15 -1.24 -9.44 -9.88
N ILE A 16 -1.23 -8.13 -9.66
CA ILE A 16 0.00 -7.34 -9.68
C ILE A 16 0.25 -6.85 -8.27
N LEU A 17 1.46 -7.11 -7.76
CA LEU A 17 1.88 -6.68 -6.43
C LEU A 17 2.84 -5.50 -6.56
N GLY A 18 2.64 -4.50 -5.74
CA GLY A 18 3.52 -3.33 -5.71
C GLY A 18 3.46 -2.60 -4.38
N PRO A 19 4.32 -1.59 -4.21
CA PRO A 19 4.24 -0.74 -3.01
C PRO A 19 3.02 0.17 -3.10
N VAL A 20 2.49 0.56 -1.94
CA VAL A 20 1.40 1.55 -1.86
C VAL A 20 1.96 2.96 -2.02
N ALA A 21 3.10 3.22 -1.40
CA ALA A 21 3.74 4.53 -1.39
C ALA A 21 5.26 4.35 -1.50
N PRO A 22 5.99 5.38 -1.99
CA PRO A 22 7.45 5.29 -2.12
C PRO A 22 8.20 5.31 -0.79
N THR A 23 7.56 5.80 0.27
CA THR A 23 8.15 5.89 1.61
C THR A 23 7.14 5.53 2.68
N THR A 24 7.60 5.29 3.90
CA THR A 24 6.73 5.25 5.07
C THR A 24 6.17 6.65 5.37
N ALA A 25 5.26 6.74 6.33
CA ALA A 25 4.60 8.01 6.66
C ALA A 25 5.63 9.12 6.96
N LEU A 26 5.35 10.30 6.45
CA LEU A 26 6.16 11.50 6.71
C LEU A 26 5.84 12.09 8.08
N LYS A 27 6.77 12.86 8.61
CA LYS A 27 6.53 13.63 9.85
C LYS A 27 5.43 14.66 9.61
N MET A 28 4.69 14.97 10.65
CA MET A 28 3.62 15.97 10.58
C MET A 28 4.15 17.31 10.06
N GLY A 29 3.49 17.85 9.04
CA GLY A 29 3.86 19.12 8.42
C GLY A 29 4.96 19.03 7.37
N GLU A 30 5.68 17.92 7.28
CA GLU A 30 6.80 17.77 6.33
C GLU A 30 6.35 17.86 4.87
N SER A 31 5.21 17.29 4.55
CA SER A 31 4.65 17.29 3.19
C SER A 31 4.16 18.66 2.74
N LEU A 32 3.88 19.58 3.67
CA LEU A 32 3.36 20.91 3.35
C LEU A 32 4.44 21.85 2.81
N SER A 33 5.71 21.57 3.07
CA SER A 33 6.83 22.41 2.64
C SER A 33 7.37 22.06 1.25
N ASP A 34 6.99 20.90 0.70
CA ASP A 34 7.47 20.42 -0.61
C ASP A 34 6.33 19.83 -1.42
N PRO A 35 5.75 20.58 -2.38
CA PRO A 35 4.66 20.08 -3.23
C PRO A 35 5.05 18.89 -4.09
N ILE A 36 6.30 18.80 -4.53
CA ILE A 36 6.80 17.68 -5.34
C ILE A 36 6.81 16.41 -4.52
N LYS A 37 7.29 16.48 -3.28
CA LYS A 37 7.33 15.34 -2.37
C LYS A 37 5.93 14.83 -2.06
N MET A 38 4.98 15.73 -1.87
CA MET A 38 3.57 15.41 -1.66
C MET A 38 2.96 14.73 -2.89
N TYR A 39 3.26 15.24 -4.10
CA TYR A 39 2.80 14.65 -5.35
C TYR A 39 3.35 13.24 -5.56
N LEU A 40 4.63 13.02 -5.28
CA LEU A 40 5.27 11.73 -5.43
C LEU A 40 4.72 10.68 -4.46
N GLY A 41 4.10 11.10 -3.36
CA GLY A 41 3.44 10.19 -2.42
C GLY A 41 2.35 9.34 -3.04
N ASP A 42 1.70 9.83 -4.10
CA ASP A 42 0.58 9.16 -4.75
C ASP A 42 0.97 8.45 -6.07
N ILE A 43 2.25 8.38 -6.38
CA ILE A 43 2.74 7.89 -7.68
C ILE A 43 2.28 6.46 -8.02
N TYR A 44 2.12 5.60 -7.03
CA TYR A 44 1.73 4.21 -7.24
C TYR A 44 0.22 3.98 -7.21
N THR A 45 -0.56 4.94 -6.75
CA THR A 45 -2.01 4.79 -6.61
C THR A 45 -2.80 5.51 -7.69
N VAL A 46 -2.24 6.58 -8.27
CA VAL A 46 -2.92 7.36 -9.31
C VAL A 46 -3.20 6.52 -10.57
N SER A 47 -2.24 5.74 -11.03
CA SER A 47 -2.40 4.92 -12.23
C SER A 47 -3.50 3.86 -12.08
N VAL A 48 -3.65 3.31 -10.89
CA VAL A 48 -4.70 2.33 -10.55
C VAL A 48 -6.08 2.96 -10.69
N ASN A 49 -6.24 4.17 -10.15
CA ASN A 49 -7.48 4.92 -10.24
C ASN A 49 -7.80 5.29 -11.69
N LEU A 50 -6.82 5.77 -12.44
CA LEU A 50 -7.01 6.15 -13.84
C LEU A 50 -7.35 4.95 -14.74
N ALA A 51 -6.81 3.78 -14.42
CA ALA A 51 -7.10 2.56 -15.16
C ALA A 51 -8.42 1.90 -14.74
N GLY A 52 -9.04 2.33 -13.64
CA GLY A 52 -10.29 1.76 -13.15
C GLY A 52 -10.14 0.33 -12.65
N LEU A 53 -9.03 0.02 -11.97
CA LEU A 53 -8.74 -1.32 -11.48
C LEU A 53 -9.10 -1.46 -10.01
N PRO A 54 -9.56 -2.66 -9.58
CA PRO A 54 -9.69 -2.94 -8.15
C PRO A 54 -8.31 -3.07 -7.52
N GLY A 55 -8.19 -2.61 -6.29
CA GLY A 55 -6.95 -2.70 -5.53
C GLY A 55 -7.24 -2.90 -4.05
N ILE A 56 -6.34 -3.57 -3.37
CA ILE A 56 -6.38 -3.74 -1.92
C ILE A 56 -5.00 -3.43 -1.35
N SER A 57 -4.99 -2.68 -0.24
CA SER A 57 -3.75 -2.37 0.48
C SER A 57 -3.72 -3.17 1.78
N LEU A 58 -2.56 -3.69 2.10
CA LEU A 58 -2.37 -4.42 3.34
C LEU A 58 -0.95 -4.22 3.90
N PRO A 59 -0.79 -4.35 5.22
CA PRO A 59 0.53 -4.21 5.82
C PRO A 59 1.41 -5.40 5.44
N CYS A 60 2.68 -5.14 5.16
CA CYS A 60 3.64 -6.20 4.83
C CYS A 60 4.88 -6.21 5.74
N GLY A 61 5.03 -5.21 6.59
CA GLY A 61 6.17 -5.14 7.50
C GLY A 61 6.35 -3.77 8.11
N GLN A 62 7.55 -3.53 8.61
CA GLN A 62 7.94 -2.25 9.21
C GLN A 62 9.32 -1.86 8.70
N ASP A 63 9.61 -0.56 8.69
CA ASP A 63 10.94 -0.07 8.39
C ASP A 63 11.84 -0.13 9.64
N LYS A 64 13.08 0.36 9.51
CA LYS A 64 14.06 0.39 10.60
C LYS A 64 13.61 1.23 11.81
N ASP A 65 12.70 2.16 11.61
CA ASP A 65 12.19 3.06 12.65
C ASP A 65 10.87 2.55 13.25
N GLY A 66 10.43 1.35 12.90
CA GLY A 66 9.18 0.76 13.38
C GLY A 66 7.93 1.30 12.71
N MET A 67 8.07 2.06 11.60
CA MET A 67 6.95 2.59 10.85
C MET A 67 6.36 1.52 9.92
N PRO A 68 5.04 1.44 9.80
CA PRO A 68 4.41 0.42 8.97
C PRO A 68 4.70 0.63 7.48
N VAL A 69 4.93 -0.48 6.78
CA VAL A 69 5.09 -0.52 5.34
C VAL A 69 3.90 -1.25 4.75
N GLY A 70 3.27 -0.64 3.74
CA GLY A 70 2.13 -1.23 3.04
C GLY A 70 2.50 -1.72 1.65
N MET A 71 1.77 -2.72 1.21
CA MET A 71 1.80 -3.17 -0.17
C MET A 71 0.41 -3.11 -0.76
N GLN A 72 0.32 -3.10 -2.08
CA GLN A 72 -0.96 -3.18 -2.77
C GLN A 72 -0.98 -4.35 -3.74
N LEU A 73 -2.15 -4.94 -3.87
CA LEU A 73 -2.46 -5.94 -4.87
C LEU A 73 -3.50 -5.37 -5.81
N LEU A 74 -3.22 -5.45 -7.11
CA LEU A 74 -4.11 -4.97 -8.16
C LEU A 74 -4.69 -6.15 -8.89
N GLY A 75 -5.96 -6.06 -9.25
CA GLY A 75 -6.65 -7.08 -10.01
C GLY A 75 -7.19 -6.55 -11.32
N GLN A 76 -7.62 -7.47 -12.17
CA GLN A 76 -8.31 -7.13 -13.39
C GLN A 76 -9.65 -6.46 -13.06
N THR A 77 -10.18 -5.66 -13.98
CA THR A 77 -11.47 -4.98 -13.81
C THR A 77 -12.55 -5.97 -13.34
N PHE A 78 -13.24 -5.63 -12.26
CA PHE A 78 -14.28 -6.43 -11.61
C PHE A 78 -13.82 -7.76 -11.02
N ASP A 79 -12.51 -7.99 -10.86
CA ASP A 79 -11.99 -9.21 -10.26
C ASP A 79 -11.49 -8.99 -8.83
N GLU A 80 -12.33 -8.40 -8.00
CA GLU A 80 -12.06 -8.20 -6.57
C GLU A 80 -11.82 -9.52 -5.84
N LYS A 81 -12.47 -10.59 -6.30
CA LYS A 81 -12.33 -11.92 -5.71
C LYS A 81 -10.88 -12.39 -5.70
N SER A 82 -10.15 -12.23 -6.80
CA SER A 82 -8.77 -12.69 -6.91
C SER A 82 -7.85 -11.92 -5.96
N ILE A 83 -8.01 -10.59 -5.85
CA ILE A 83 -7.16 -9.81 -4.95
C ILE A 83 -7.48 -10.06 -3.48
N ILE A 84 -8.73 -10.28 -3.13
CA ILE A 84 -9.12 -10.63 -1.76
C ILE A 84 -8.55 -12.00 -1.38
N ARG A 85 -8.63 -12.97 -2.27
CA ARG A 85 -8.05 -14.30 -2.04
C ARG A 85 -6.54 -14.25 -1.87
N ALA A 86 -5.84 -13.49 -2.72
CA ALA A 86 -4.40 -13.31 -2.62
C ALA A 86 -4.00 -12.59 -1.33
N ALA A 87 -4.72 -11.54 -0.96
CA ALA A 87 -4.49 -10.80 0.27
C ALA A 87 -4.70 -11.69 1.50
N TYR A 88 -5.76 -12.48 1.53
CA TYR A 88 -6.04 -13.39 2.63
C TYR A 88 -4.95 -14.46 2.74
N ALA A 89 -4.52 -15.04 1.62
CA ALA A 89 -3.44 -16.02 1.61
C ALA A 89 -2.14 -15.43 2.17
N PHE A 90 -1.82 -14.19 1.81
CA PHE A 90 -0.66 -13.50 2.37
C PHE A 90 -0.80 -13.26 3.87
N GLU A 91 -1.96 -12.79 4.31
CA GLU A 91 -2.23 -12.55 5.73
C GLU A 91 -2.05 -13.82 6.58
N CYS A 92 -2.46 -14.97 6.05
CA CYS A 92 -2.31 -16.26 6.73
C CYS A 92 -0.84 -16.68 6.90
N THR A 93 0.08 -16.12 6.14
CA THR A 93 1.53 -16.41 6.27
C THR A 93 2.21 -15.54 7.35
N LYS A 94 1.49 -14.56 7.89
CA LYS A 94 2.03 -13.58 8.82
C LYS A 94 1.24 -13.55 10.11
N THR A 95 1.95 -13.36 11.23
CA THR A 95 1.31 -12.99 12.49
C THR A 95 1.18 -11.47 12.50
N TYR A 96 -0.05 -10.97 12.66
CA TYR A 96 -0.25 -9.53 12.78
C TYR A 96 0.49 -9.00 14.00
N LYS A 97 1.27 -7.96 13.77
CA LYS A 97 2.00 -7.26 14.83
C LYS A 97 1.71 -5.77 14.71
N ARG A 98 1.36 -5.18 15.84
CA ARG A 98 1.16 -3.75 15.93
C ARG A 98 2.47 -3.02 15.60
N PRO A 99 2.46 -1.92 14.83
CA PRO A 99 3.67 -1.18 14.50
C PRO A 99 4.41 -0.69 15.75
N ASP A 100 5.72 -0.90 15.80
CA ASP A 100 6.53 -0.53 16.96
C ASP A 100 6.48 0.98 17.24
N ALA A 101 6.44 1.79 16.18
CA ALA A 101 6.32 3.26 16.28
C ALA A 101 5.05 3.69 17.01
N LEU A 102 3.98 2.92 16.89
CA LEU A 102 2.71 3.22 17.57
C LEU A 102 2.83 3.06 19.08
N GLY A 103 3.59 2.06 19.54
CA GLY A 103 3.86 1.86 20.97
C GLY A 103 4.58 3.03 21.59
N THR A 104 5.52 3.64 20.88
CA THR A 104 6.23 4.85 21.33
C THR A 104 5.25 6.02 21.52
N VAL A 105 4.38 6.25 20.54
CA VAL A 105 3.38 7.33 20.60
C VAL A 105 2.42 7.12 21.78
N GLU A 106 2.00 5.91 22.01
CA GLU A 106 1.11 5.58 23.13
C GLU A 106 1.80 5.82 24.49
N ALA A 107 3.06 5.44 24.60
CA ALA A 107 3.84 5.69 25.82
C ALA A 107 3.97 7.19 26.11
N GLU A 108 4.27 7.99 25.06
CA GLU A 108 4.38 9.46 25.18
C GLU A 108 3.05 10.08 25.60
N ARG A 109 1.93 9.50 25.20
CA ARG A 109 0.58 9.97 25.58
C ARG A 109 0.09 9.43 26.92
N GLY A 110 0.86 8.57 27.56
CA GLY A 110 0.47 7.92 28.80
C GLY A 110 -0.66 6.90 28.64
N LEU A 111 -0.80 6.31 27.45
CA LEU A 111 -1.83 5.32 27.15
C LEU A 111 -1.38 3.87 27.38
N VAL A 112 -0.13 3.69 27.75
CA VAL A 112 0.47 2.37 27.98
C VAL A 112 1.08 2.31 29.37
#